data_8c470e1e54ecb617318c89b8deb2f28f
#
_entry.id   8c470e1e54ecb617318c89b8deb2f28f
#
_cell.length_a   1.000
_cell.length_b   1.000
_cell.length_c   1.000
_cell.angle_alpha   90.00
_cell.angle_beta   90.00
_cell.angle_gamma   90.00
#
_symmetry.space_group_name_H-M   'P 1'
#
loop_
_entity.id
_entity.type
_entity.pdbx_description
1 polymer ?
#
loop_
_entity_poly.entity_id
_entity_poly.type
_entity_poly.pdbx_seq_one_letter_code
_entity_poly.pdbx_strand_id
1 'polypeptide(L)'
;MVTTNNDAFAERMKLLRQHGMSVNAGGSTTFSILHHSAAAIASGMCTTVLITMADSLRTGLTRDQAMKMQSSAGHSQFEIPFGPTVPAFYALIARAHMEKYGTTAEQFAAIAVACRKHACLNPTAEMRTPITIDDVMNSRMIADPLHLLDCSLVSDGGS
;
A
#
# COMPACT_ATOMS: atom_id res chain seq x y z
N MET A 1 -2.25 -12.64 5.39
CA MET A 1 -2.30 -12.69 3.93
C MET A 1 -3.41 -13.65 3.54
N VAL A 2 -4.53 -13.12 3.07
CA VAL A 2 -5.62 -13.95 2.56
C VAL A 2 -5.28 -14.28 1.11
N THR A 3 -4.73 -15.47 0.87
CA THR A 3 -4.69 -16.01 -0.49
C THR A 3 -6.12 -16.33 -0.86
N THR A 4 -6.80 -15.47 -1.59
CA THR A 4 -8.07 -15.84 -2.20
C THR A 4 -7.79 -17.03 -3.12
N ASN A 5 -8.44 -18.14 -2.85
CA ASN A 5 -8.39 -19.28 -3.75
C ASN A 5 -9.02 -18.80 -5.07
N ASN A 6 -8.24 -18.71 -6.13
CA ASN A 6 -8.70 -18.27 -7.46
C ASN A 6 -9.89 -19.11 -7.95
N ASP A 7 -9.98 -20.36 -7.50
CA ASP A 7 -11.08 -21.26 -7.84
C ASP A 7 -12.38 -20.79 -7.21
N ALA A 8 -12.38 -20.52 -5.91
CA ALA A 8 -13.55 -20.03 -5.18
C ALA A 8 -14.04 -18.68 -5.70
N PHE A 9 -13.11 -17.78 -6.09
CA PHE A 9 -13.49 -16.51 -6.69
C PHE A 9 -14.17 -16.68 -8.04
N ALA A 10 -13.56 -17.50 -8.94
CA ALA A 10 -14.11 -17.76 -10.27
C ALA A 10 -15.50 -18.44 -10.19
N GLU A 11 -15.66 -19.40 -9.26
CA GLU A 11 -16.93 -20.06 -9.02
C GLU A 11 -18.01 -19.08 -8.53
N ARG A 12 -17.66 -18.22 -7.56
CA ARG A 12 -18.58 -17.22 -7.01
C ARG A 12 -19.00 -16.19 -8.06
N MET A 13 -18.10 -15.81 -8.96
CA MET A 13 -18.34 -14.89 -10.07
C MET A 13 -18.91 -15.58 -11.30
N LYS A 14 -19.11 -16.91 -11.27
CA LYS A 14 -19.56 -17.73 -12.41
C LYS A 14 -18.71 -17.54 -13.67
N LEU A 15 -17.38 -17.42 -13.49
CA LEU A 15 -16.44 -17.25 -14.57
C LEU A 15 -15.95 -18.60 -15.09
N LEU A 16 -16.04 -18.82 -16.39
CA LEU A 16 -15.40 -19.92 -17.09
C LEU A 16 -13.96 -19.50 -17.42
N ARG A 17 -13.00 -20.01 -16.64
CA ARG A 17 -11.60 -19.68 -16.82
C ARG A 17 -10.82 -20.85 -17.41
N GLN A 18 -9.85 -20.55 -18.23
CA GLN A 18 -8.88 -21.50 -18.78
C GLN A 18 -7.62 -21.57 -17.90
N HIS A 19 -7.28 -20.45 -17.25
CA HIS A 19 -6.09 -20.32 -16.42
C HIS A 19 -6.37 -19.38 -15.24
N GLY A 20 -5.74 -19.63 -14.08
CA GLY A 20 -5.78 -18.77 -12.91
C GLY A 20 -4.44 -18.77 -12.19
N MET A 21 -3.97 -17.60 -11.77
CA MET A 21 -2.73 -17.43 -11.04
C MET A 21 -2.90 -16.40 -9.92
N SER A 22 -2.26 -16.64 -8.78
CA SER A 22 -2.11 -15.67 -7.71
C SER A 22 -0.65 -15.26 -7.61
N VAL A 23 -0.42 -13.96 -7.51
CA VAL A 23 0.91 -13.37 -7.31
C VAL A 23 0.90 -12.55 -6.03
N ASN A 24 1.97 -12.67 -5.27
CA ASN A 24 2.21 -11.81 -4.13
C ASN A 24 3.68 -11.39 -4.08
N ALA A 25 3.91 -10.14 -4.37
CA ALA A 25 5.22 -9.49 -4.36
C ALA A 25 5.17 -8.17 -3.55
N GLY A 26 4.36 -8.13 -2.47
CA GLY A 26 4.15 -6.92 -1.68
C GLY A 26 3.60 -5.78 -2.54
N GLY A 27 4.11 -4.57 -2.38
CA GLY A 27 3.67 -3.39 -3.14
C GLY A 27 3.91 -3.46 -4.66
N SER A 28 4.78 -4.34 -5.13
CA SER A 28 5.05 -4.55 -6.57
C SER A 28 4.09 -5.56 -7.23
N THR A 29 3.15 -6.13 -6.48
CA THR A 29 2.21 -7.15 -6.96
C THR A 29 1.47 -6.71 -8.23
N THR A 30 0.95 -5.48 -8.25
CA THR A 30 0.19 -4.95 -9.41
C THR A 30 1.00 -5.00 -10.70
N PHE A 31 2.25 -4.53 -10.66
CA PHE A 31 3.11 -4.53 -11.84
C PHE A 31 3.50 -5.95 -12.25
N SER A 32 3.73 -6.84 -11.30
CA SER A 32 4.02 -8.26 -11.57
C SER A 32 2.84 -8.94 -12.26
N ILE A 33 1.62 -8.74 -11.80
CA ILE A 33 0.41 -9.30 -12.40
C ILE A 33 0.20 -8.74 -13.82
N LEU A 34 0.37 -7.44 -14.03
CA LEU A 34 0.27 -6.84 -15.36
C LEU A 34 1.29 -7.43 -16.32
N HIS A 35 2.53 -7.61 -15.89
CA HIS A 35 3.58 -8.21 -16.70
C HIS A 35 3.24 -9.66 -17.09
N HIS A 36 2.83 -10.49 -16.13
CA HIS A 36 2.42 -11.88 -16.41
C HIS A 36 1.19 -11.94 -17.31
N SER A 37 0.22 -11.05 -17.14
CA SER A 37 -0.97 -10.97 -17.99
C SER A 37 -0.62 -10.63 -19.44
N ALA A 38 0.26 -9.65 -19.62
CA ALA A 38 0.76 -9.29 -20.96
C ALA A 38 1.50 -10.44 -21.63
N ALA A 39 2.35 -11.16 -20.88
CA ALA A 39 3.08 -12.33 -21.39
C ALA A 39 2.12 -13.47 -21.77
N ALA A 40 1.08 -13.74 -20.96
CA ALA A 40 0.08 -14.76 -21.25
C ALA A 40 -0.70 -14.46 -22.54
N ILE A 41 -1.08 -13.20 -22.76
CA ILE A 41 -1.74 -12.79 -24.01
C ILE A 41 -0.77 -12.89 -25.18
N ALA A 42 0.45 -12.39 -25.04
CA ALA A 42 1.46 -12.42 -26.12
C ALA A 42 1.86 -13.84 -26.55
N SER A 43 1.85 -14.79 -25.61
CA SER A 43 2.14 -16.21 -25.90
C SER A 43 0.92 -17.00 -26.44
N GLY A 44 -0.23 -16.37 -26.58
CA GLY A 44 -1.46 -17.02 -27.05
C GLY A 44 -2.13 -17.93 -26.03
N MET A 45 -1.74 -17.89 -24.74
CA MET A 45 -2.38 -18.68 -23.68
C MET A 45 -3.82 -18.24 -23.43
N CYS A 46 -4.12 -16.97 -23.64
CA CYS A 46 -5.46 -16.38 -23.52
C CYS A 46 -5.56 -15.11 -24.35
N THR A 47 -6.78 -14.64 -24.58
CA THR A 47 -7.04 -13.39 -25.29
C THR A 47 -7.49 -12.26 -24.36
N THR A 48 -7.96 -12.61 -23.17
CA THR A 48 -8.48 -11.67 -22.18
C THR A 48 -8.04 -12.13 -20.79
N VAL A 49 -7.61 -11.19 -19.96
CA VAL A 49 -7.22 -11.42 -18.56
C VAL A 49 -8.04 -10.50 -17.66
N LEU A 50 -8.65 -11.05 -16.64
CA LEU A 50 -9.24 -10.30 -15.54
C LEU A 50 -8.23 -10.26 -14.38
N ILE A 51 -7.85 -9.05 -13.97
CA ILE A 51 -7.01 -8.81 -12.81
C ILE A 51 -7.91 -8.27 -11.69
N THR A 52 -7.84 -8.90 -10.53
CA THR A 52 -8.58 -8.43 -9.35
C THR A 52 -7.61 -8.27 -8.18
N MET A 53 -7.77 -7.18 -7.44
CA MET A 53 -7.04 -6.89 -6.22
C MET A 53 -8.03 -6.39 -5.18
N ALA A 54 -7.98 -6.97 -3.98
CA ALA A 54 -8.81 -6.51 -2.87
C ALA A 54 -8.16 -6.84 -1.54
N ASP A 55 -8.38 -5.98 -0.56
CA ASP A 55 -7.99 -6.21 0.82
C ASP A 55 -9.00 -5.57 1.77
N SER A 56 -9.15 -6.16 2.97
CA SER A 56 -10.05 -5.71 4.03
C SER A 56 -9.31 -5.55 5.36
N LEU A 57 -8.23 -4.78 5.33
CA LEU A 57 -7.36 -4.56 6.50
C LEU A 57 -8.06 -3.78 7.62
N ARG A 58 -8.98 -2.86 7.26
CA ARG A 58 -9.71 -2.03 8.22
C ARG A 58 -10.86 -2.78 8.88
N THR A 59 -11.68 -3.48 8.12
CA THR A 59 -12.87 -4.18 8.64
C THR A 59 -12.60 -5.61 9.04
N GLY A 60 -11.61 -6.26 8.45
CA GLY A 60 -11.25 -7.65 8.73
C GLY A 60 -10.33 -7.87 9.92
N LEU A 61 -9.61 -6.81 10.36
CA LEU A 61 -8.60 -6.88 11.40
C LEU A 61 -8.75 -5.71 12.39
N THR A 62 -8.33 -5.91 13.64
CA THR A 62 -8.07 -4.77 14.51
C THR A 62 -6.86 -3.98 13.99
N ARG A 63 -6.76 -2.70 14.36
CA ARG A 63 -5.62 -1.87 13.99
C ARG A 63 -4.28 -2.54 14.33
N ASP A 64 -4.15 -3.07 15.53
CA ASP A 64 -2.91 -3.70 16.00
C ASP A 64 -2.60 -4.99 15.23
N GLN A 65 -3.61 -5.78 14.88
CA GLN A 65 -3.44 -6.96 14.02
C GLN A 65 -2.98 -6.58 12.61
N ALA A 66 -3.57 -5.54 12.01
CA ALA A 66 -3.17 -5.03 10.70
C ALA A 66 -1.72 -4.53 10.71
N MET A 67 -1.35 -3.75 11.73
CA MET A 67 0.02 -3.26 11.90
C MET A 67 1.02 -4.39 12.10
N LYS A 68 0.69 -5.37 12.95
CA LYS A 68 1.54 -6.55 13.18
C LYS A 68 1.72 -7.39 11.92
N MET A 69 0.65 -7.61 11.16
CA MET A 69 0.70 -8.34 9.90
C MET A 69 1.61 -7.65 8.88
N GLN A 70 1.48 -6.33 8.73
CA GLN A 70 2.34 -5.57 7.82
C GLN A 70 3.80 -5.58 8.26
N SER A 71 4.07 -5.49 9.57
CA SER A 71 5.43 -5.52 10.12
C SER A 71 6.10 -6.89 9.99
N SER A 72 5.34 -7.97 9.80
CA SER A 72 5.87 -9.34 9.64
C SER A 72 6.63 -9.55 8.32
N ALA A 73 6.63 -8.58 7.41
CA ALA A 73 7.44 -8.60 6.20
C ALA A 73 8.95 -8.40 6.48
N GLY A 74 9.32 -7.92 7.67
CA GLY A 74 10.70 -7.71 8.07
C GLY A 74 11.47 -9.02 8.35
N HIS A 75 12.79 -8.91 8.43
CA HIS A 75 13.66 -10.05 8.74
C HIS A 75 13.43 -10.53 10.18
N SER A 76 13.17 -11.84 10.36
CA SER A 76 12.74 -12.43 11.63
C SER A 76 13.74 -12.25 12.80
N GLN A 77 15.03 -12.19 12.52
CA GLN A 77 16.09 -12.06 13.53
C GLN A 77 16.60 -10.64 13.72
N PHE A 78 16.60 -9.82 12.66
CA PHE A 78 17.26 -8.51 12.67
C PHE A 78 16.30 -7.32 12.66
N GLU A 79 15.03 -7.51 12.32
CA GLU A 79 14.07 -6.44 12.21
C GLU A 79 12.86 -6.65 13.13
N ILE A 80 12.19 -7.79 13.03
CA ILE A 80 10.97 -8.09 13.82
C ILE A 80 11.16 -7.97 15.33
N PRO A 81 12.31 -8.39 15.93
CA PRO A 81 12.50 -8.29 17.39
C PRO A 81 12.46 -6.86 17.93
N PHE A 82 12.75 -5.86 17.09
CA PHE A 82 12.67 -4.45 17.47
C PHE A 82 11.26 -3.86 17.37
N GLY A 83 10.29 -4.62 16.87
CA GLY A 83 8.89 -4.23 16.75
C GLY A 83 8.61 -3.04 15.83
N PRO A 84 9.35 -2.83 14.70
CA PRO A 84 9.10 -1.70 13.85
C PRO A 84 7.75 -1.83 13.15
N THR A 85 7.09 -0.70 12.99
CA THR A 85 5.93 -0.59 12.11
C THR A 85 6.37 -0.23 10.70
N VAL A 86 5.49 -0.39 9.70
CA VAL A 86 5.79 0.03 8.31
C VAL A 86 6.25 1.49 8.24
N PRO A 87 5.61 2.47 8.89
CA PRO A 87 6.14 3.83 8.95
C PRO A 87 7.57 3.93 9.50
N ALA A 88 7.96 3.09 10.46
CA ALA A 88 9.31 3.11 11.00
C ALA A 88 10.36 2.67 9.98
N PHE A 89 10.08 1.65 9.16
CA PHE A 89 10.97 1.26 8.06
C PHE A 89 11.16 2.40 7.05
N TYR A 90 10.07 3.06 6.65
CA TYR A 90 10.15 4.20 5.74
C TYR A 90 10.84 5.42 6.38
N ALA A 91 10.68 5.62 7.67
CA ALA A 91 11.37 6.69 8.41
C ALA A 91 12.89 6.52 8.38
N LEU A 92 13.41 5.29 8.50
CA LEU A 92 14.85 5.01 8.36
C LEU A 92 15.35 5.38 6.97
N ILE A 93 14.59 5.04 5.91
CA ILE A 93 14.94 5.42 4.53
C ILE A 93 14.88 6.94 4.37
N ALA A 94 13.85 7.59 4.90
CA ALA A 94 13.70 9.04 4.85
C ALA A 94 14.88 9.74 5.55
N ARG A 95 15.29 9.27 6.73
CA ARG A 95 16.46 9.80 7.45
C ARG A 95 17.75 9.65 6.65
N ALA A 96 18.00 8.48 6.09
CA ALA A 96 19.18 8.26 5.24
C ALA A 96 19.18 9.20 4.01
N HIS A 97 18.02 9.45 3.44
CA HIS A 97 17.87 10.40 2.33
C HIS A 97 18.12 11.85 2.76
N MET A 98 17.58 12.25 3.92
CA MET A 98 17.81 13.59 4.49
C MET A 98 19.30 13.83 4.76
N GLU A 99 19.98 12.86 5.36
CA GLU A 99 21.42 12.94 5.65
C GLU A 99 22.23 13.04 4.36
N LYS A 100 21.93 12.24 3.37
CA LYS A 100 22.69 12.18 2.12
C LYS A 100 22.44 13.38 1.20
N TYR A 101 21.23 13.90 1.14
CA TYR A 101 20.83 14.88 0.14
C TYR A 101 20.37 16.23 0.73
N GLY A 102 20.34 16.37 2.06
CA GLY A 102 19.87 17.59 2.71
C GLY A 102 18.37 17.84 2.60
N THR A 103 17.58 16.80 2.26
CA THR A 103 16.11 16.90 2.18
C THR A 103 15.53 17.23 3.55
N THR A 104 14.54 18.12 3.60
CA THR A 104 13.91 18.54 4.85
C THR A 104 12.55 17.85 5.07
N ALA A 105 12.05 17.89 6.30
CA ALA A 105 10.73 17.34 6.62
C ALA A 105 9.60 18.09 5.90
N GLU A 106 9.74 19.40 5.68
CA GLU A 106 8.79 20.22 4.93
C GLU A 106 8.69 19.78 3.47
N GLN A 107 9.79 19.30 2.87
CA GLN A 107 9.78 18.77 1.52
C GLN A 107 8.99 17.45 1.43
N PHE A 108 9.05 16.59 2.46
CA PHE A 108 8.15 15.43 2.56
C PHE A 108 6.71 15.87 2.77
N ALA A 109 6.46 16.84 3.66
CA ALA A 109 5.13 17.40 3.90
C ALA A 109 4.49 17.97 2.62
N ALA A 110 5.29 18.55 1.72
CA ALA A 110 4.79 19.04 0.43
C ALA A 110 4.16 17.94 -0.44
N ILE A 111 4.63 16.69 -0.32
CA ILE A 111 4.04 15.52 -1.00
C ILE A 111 2.64 15.25 -0.46
N ALA A 112 2.48 15.25 0.87
CA ALA A 112 1.19 15.05 1.52
C ALA A 112 0.18 16.14 1.12
N VAL A 113 0.61 17.40 1.07
CA VAL A 113 -0.20 18.53 0.62
C VAL A 113 -0.63 18.38 -0.83
N ALA A 114 0.29 17.98 -1.72
CA ALA A 114 0.00 17.74 -3.14
C ALA A 114 -1.02 16.60 -3.31
N CYS A 115 -0.84 15.48 -2.62
CA CYS A 115 -1.79 14.36 -2.63
C CYS A 115 -3.17 14.80 -2.13
N ARG A 116 -3.23 15.58 -1.04
CA ARG A 116 -4.48 16.10 -0.49
C ARG A 116 -5.18 17.04 -1.45
N LYS A 117 -4.45 17.91 -2.14
CA LYS A 117 -4.99 18.78 -3.18
C LYS A 117 -5.71 17.97 -4.26
N HIS A 118 -5.12 16.88 -4.74
CA HIS A 118 -5.76 16.00 -5.70
C HIS A 118 -6.97 15.25 -5.10
N ALA A 119 -6.88 14.80 -3.87
CA ALA A 119 -7.98 14.15 -3.16
C ALA A 119 -9.20 15.08 -3.01
N CYS A 120 -9.00 16.38 -2.81
CA CYS A 120 -10.08 17.38 -2.74
C CYS A 120 -10.91 17.45 -4.03
N LEU A 121 -10.32 17.09 -5.18
CA LEU A 121 -11.01 17.06 -6.48
C LEU A 121 -11.78 15.77 -6.73
N ASN A 122 -11.53 14.72 -5.93
CA ASN A 122 -12.19 13.43 -6.08
C ASN A 122 -13.36 13.31 -5.09
N PRO A 123 -14.62 13.23 -5.56
CA PRO A 123 -15.78 13.16 -4.70
C PRO A 123 -15.86 11.87 -3.85
N THR A 124 -15.12 10.81 -4.24
CA THR A 124 -15.08 9.54 -3.51
C THR A 124 -13.87 9.39 -2.59
N ALA A 125 -12.97 10.37 -2.53
CA ALA A 125 -11.83 10.32 -1.64
C ALA A 125 -12.24 10.45 -0.17
N GLU A 126 -11.61 9.66 0.70
CA GLU A 126 -11.89 9.64 2.16
C GLU A 126 -11.55 11.00 2.80
N MET A 127 -10.38 11.58 2.47
CA MET A 127 -9.87 12.81 3.07
C MET A 127 -9.87 13.94 2.05
N ARG A 128 -10.84 14.86 2.16
CA ARG A 128 -11.05 15.97 1.21
C ARG A 128 -10.92 17.37 1.80
N THR A 129 -10.54 17.49 3.06
CA THR A 129 -10.25 18.78 3.67
C THR A 129 -8.84 19.21 3.28
N PRO A 130 -8.62 20.38 2.68
CA PRO A 130 -7.29 20.87 2.35
C PRO A 130 -6.38 20.94 3.59
N ILE A 131 -5.10 20.72 3.38
CA ILE A 131 -4.07 20.83 4.41
C ILE A 131 -2.91 21.69 3.90
N THR A 132 -2.18 22.28 4.84
CA THR A 132 -0.95 23.04 4.62
C THR A 132 0.27 22.24 5.07
N ILE A 133 1.47 22.71 4.74
CA ILE A 133 2.72 22.16 5.26
C ILE A 133 2.74 22.27 6.80
N ASP A 134 2.28 23.39 7.35
CA ASP A 134 2.23 23.60 8.80
C ASP A 134 1.29 22.60 9.47
N ASP A 135 0.14 22.27 8.85
CA ASP A 135 -0.75 21.21 9.39
C ASP A 135 -0.05 19.86 9.45
N VAL A 136 0.74 19.51 8.44
CA VAL A 136 1.51 18.27 8.44
C VAL A 136 2.56 18.29 9.55
N MET A 137 3.36 19.33 9.62
CA MET A 137 4.46 19.49 10.59
C MET A 137 3.98 19.56 12.05
N ASN A 138 2.78 20.12 12.29
CA ASN A 138 2.17 20.16 13.61
C ASN A 138 1.36 18.92 13.95
N SER A 139 1.16 18.00 13.02
CA SER A 139 0.47 16.74 13.29
C SER A 139 1.34 15.80 14.14
N ARG A 140 0.70 14.81 14.80
CA ARG A 140 1.41 13.90 15.70
C ARG A 140 2.56 13.18 14.97
N MET A 141 3.76 13.18 15.56
CA MET A 141 4.88 12.37 15.12
C MET A 141 4.54 10.87 15.20
N ILE A 142 4.74 10.12 14.12
CA ILE A 142 4.54 8.67 14.06
C ILE A 142 5.87 7.94 14.16
N ALA A 143 6.83 8.30 13.31
CA ALA A 143 8.19 7.80 13.31
C ALA A 143 9.08 8.86 12.66
N ASP A 144 9.96 9.49 13.43
CA ASP A 144 10.78 10.61 12.95
C ASP A 144 11.55 10.26 11.65
N PRO A 145 11.39 11.04 10.54
CA PRO A 145 10.77 12.37 10.45
C PRO A 145 9.28 12.38 10.03
N LEU A 146 8.60 11.25 9.98
CA LEU A 146 7.24 11.13 9.43
C LEU A 146 6.17 11.46 10.48
N HIS A 147 5.28 12.38 10.14
CA HIS A 147 4.12 12.77 10.93
C HIS A 147 2.85 12.01 10.49
N LEU A 148 1.78 12.17 11.23
CA LEU A 148 0.51 11.49 10.97
C LEU A 148 -0.04 11.75 9.56
N LEU A 149 0.08 12.97 9.06
CA LEU A 149 -0.43 13.35 7.74
C LEU A 149 0.51 12.94 6.59
N ASP A 150 1.73 12.47 6.90
CA ASP A 150 2.60 11.80 5.92
C ASP A 150 2.26 10.32 5.74
N CYS A 151 1.45 9.76 6.65
CA CYS A 151 1.15 8.33 6.68
C CYS A 151 -0.23 8.04 6.07
N SER A 152 -0.32 6.97 5.27
CA SER A 152 -1.59 6.47 4.75
C SER A 152 -2.45 5.89 5.87
N LEU A 153 -3.76 6.03 5.71
CA LEU A 153 -4.72 5.33 6.56
C LEU A 153 -4.74 3.83 6.24
N VAL A 154 -5.07 3.03 7.26
CA VAL A 154 -5.47 1.64 7.04
C VAL A 154 -6.87 1.66 6.45
N SER A 155 -7.02 1.13 5.24
CA SER A 155 -8.26 1.20 4.46
C SER A 155 -8.60 -0.17 3.88
N ASP A 156 -9.87 -0.33 3.54
CA ASP A 156 -10.34 -1.42 2.70
C ASP A 156 -10.41 -0.92 1.26
N GLY A 157 -10.23 -1.82 0.32
CA GLY A 157 -10.33 -1.46 -1.09
C GLY A 157 -10.31 -2.65 -2.00
N GLY A 158 -10.77 -2.44 -3.24
CA GLY A 158 -10.74 -3.46 -4.28
C GLY A 158 -10.89 -2.85 -5.67
N SER A 159 -10.36 -3.54 -6.65
CA SER A 159 -10.42 -3.19 -8.07
C SER A 159 -10.35 -4.43 -8.95
#